data_874f2415873f1630fb6ab6e63ac7331d
#
_entry.id   874f2415873f1630fb6ab6e63ac7331d
#
_cell.length_a   1.000
_cell.length_b   1.000
_cell.length_c   1.000
_cell.angle_alpha   90.00
_cell.angle_beta   90.00
_cell.angle_gamma   90.00
#
_symmetry.space_group_name_H-M   'P 1'
#
loop_
_entity.id
_entity.type
_entity.pdbx_description
1 polymer ?
#
loop_
_entity_poly.entity_id
_entity_poly.type
_entity_poly.pdbx_seq_one_letter_code
_entity_poly.pdbx_strand_id
1 'polypeptide(L)'
;MSEPVISAKNVNLVFETADDTIEALKDVSLDVFKGDFVSLIGPSGCGKTTLLRAIAALEHPNDGYLAVNGMTPEEARKERAYGYVFQAAGLYPWRNISKNISLPLEIMGYNRSEISSRVKKVLELVELDG
;
A
#
# COMPACT_ATOMS: atom_id res chain seq x y z
N MET A 1 4.25 -24.75 9.11
CA MET A 1 3.25 -23.67 9.03
C MET A 1 3.92 -22.39 8.63
N SER A 2 3.38 -21.70 7.63
CA SER A 2 3.92 -20.42 7.21
C SER A 2 3.39 -19.30 8.10
N GLU A 3 4.22 -18.30 8.36
CA GLU A 3 3.80 -17.10 9.05
C GLU A 3 3.00 -16.21 8.09
N PRO A 4 2.00 -15.47 8.59
CA PRO A 4 1.26 -14.55 7.72
C PRO A 4 2.16 -13.42 7.22
N VAL A 5 1.97 -13.02 5.97
CA VAL A 5 2.68 -11.87 5.40
C VAL A 5 2.10 -10.56 5.93
N ILE A 6 0.80 -10.55 6.26
CA ILE A 6 0.16 -9.44 6.95
C ILE A 6 -0.60 -10.02 8.13
N SER A 7 -0.40 -9.46 9.32
CA SER A 7 -1.11 -9.86 10.52
C SER A 7 -1.62 -8.64 11.25
N ALA A 8 -2.93 -8.60 11.48
CA ALA A 8 -3.58 -7.56 12.26
C ALA A 8 -4.34 -8.22 13.39
N LYS A 9 -4.18 -7.71 14.62
CA LYS A 9 -4.87 -8.23 15.80
C LYS A 9 -5.40 -7.08 16.63
N ASN A 10 -6.72 -7.04 16.76
CA ASN A 10 -7.44 -6.06 17.60
C ASN A 10 -7.01 -4.63 17.28
N VAL A 11 -6.93 -4.30 16.00
CA VAL A 11 -6.50 -2.98 15.52
C VAL A 11 -7.63 -1.99 15.68
N ASN A 12 -7.35 -0.87 16.34
CA ASN A 12 -8.28 0.24 16.51
C ASN A 12 -7.65 1.51 15.97
N LEU A 13 -8.42 2.29 15.23
CA LEU A 13 -7.97 3.56 14.71
C LEU A 13 -9.10 4.58 14.77
N VAL A 14 -8.82 5.68 15.44
CA VAL A 14 -9.77 6.75 15.68
C VAL A 14 -9.20 8.06 15.14
N PHE A 15 -10.01 8.78 14.39
CA PHE A 15 -9.68 10.14 13.95
C PHE A 15 -10.43 11.14 14.81
N GLU A 16 -9.69 12.11 15.35
CA GLU A 16 -10.28 13.20 16.10
C GLU A 16 -10.45 14.41 15.19
N THR A 17 -11.67 14.92 15.10
CA THR A 17 -11.97 16.16 14.39
C THR A 17 -12.32 17.23 15.40
N ALA A 18 -12.43 18.49 14.96
CA ALA A 18 -12.76 19.61 15.84
C ALA A 18 -14.11 19.42 16.55
N ASP A 19 -15.04 18.72 15.90
CA ASP A 19 -16.42 18.58 16.37
C ASP A 19 -16.80 17.16 16.79
N ASP A 20 -15.99 16.15 16.44
CA ASP A 20 -16.38 14.76 16.68
C ASP A 20 -15.17 13.81 16.65
N THR A 21 -15.40 12.59 17.08
CA THR A 21 -14.44 11.48 17.03
C THR A 21 -14.98 10.42 16.09
N ILE A 22 -14.18 10.05 15.07
CA ILE A 22 -14.57 9.06 14.08
C ILE A 22 -13.78 7.78 14.32
N GLU A 23 -14.48 6.70 14.66
CA GLU A 23 -13.88 5.39 14.86
C GLU A 23 -13.77 4.70 13.48
N ALA A 24 -12.61 4.80 12.84
CA ALA A 24 -12.39 4.27 11.50
C ALA A 24 -12.16 2.76 11.50
N LEU A 25 -11.45 2.25 12.50
CA LEU A 25 -11.24 0.81 12.68
C LEU A 25 -11.56 0.44 14.12
N LYS A 26 -12.31 -0.64 14.29
CA LYS A 26 -12.69 -1.15 15.59
C LYS A 26 -12.42 -2.64 15.69
N ASP A 27 -11.47 -3.02 16.53
CA ASP A 27 -11.17 -4.41 16.85
C ASP A 27 -10.98 -5.27 15.58
N VAL A 28 -10.20 -4.77 14.62
CA VAL A 28 -9.99 -5.46 13.34
C VAL A 28 -8.89 -6.49 13.48
N SER A 29 -9.20 -7.73 13.13
CA SER A 29 -8.22 -8.83 13.10
C SER A 29 -8.26 -9.51 11.75
N LEU A 30 -7.07 -9.74 11.17
CA LEU A 30 -6.92 -10.30 9.83
C LEU A 30 -5.53 -10.87 9.66
N ASP A 31 -5.44 -12.06 9.07
CA ASP A 31 -4.16 -12.64 8.66
C ASP A 31 -4.21 -12.92 7.16
N VAL A 32 -3.15 -12.52 6.46
CA VAL A 32 -2.98 -12.78 5.04
C VAL A 32 -1.68 -13.55 4.85
N PHE A 33 -1.75 -14.69 4.18
CA PHE A 33 -0.62 -15.57 3.96
C PHE A 33 -0.08 -15.42 2.54
N LYS A 34 1.17 -15.85 2.34
CA LYS A 34 1.82 -15.81 1.03
C LYS A 34 0.96 -16.56 0.00
N GLY A 35 0.71 -15.91 -1.13
CA GLY A 35 -0.10 -16.48 -2.20
C GLY A 35 -1.59 -16.23 -2.09
N ASP A 36 -2.04 -15.66 -0.97
CA ASP A 36 -3.45 -15.34 -0.79
C ASP A 36 -3.87 -14.16 -1.66
N PHE A 37 -5.09 -14.24 -2.17
CA PHE A 37 -5.77 -13.12 -2.79
C PHE A 37 -6.95 -12.74 -1.91
N VAL A 38 -6.88 -11.59 -1.25
CA VAL A 38 -7.87 -11.16 -0.27
C VAL A 38 -8.57 -9.89 -0.75
N SER A 39 -9.90 -9.92 -0.72
CA SER A 39 -10.73 -8.78 -1.06
C SER A 39 -11.44 -8.24 0.18
N LEU A 40 -11.42 -6.93 0.34
CA LEU A 40 -12.16 -6.23 1.39
C LEU A 40 -13.40 -5.61 0.75
N ILE A 41 -14.57 -6.10 1.15
CA ILE A 41 -15.85 -5.70 0.56
C ILE A 41 -16.68 -4.97 1.61
N GLY A 42 -17.27 -3.86 1.23
CA GLY A 42 -18.14 -3.09 2.11
C GLY A 42 -18.46 -1.73 1.53
N PRO A 43 -19.46 -1.04 2.08
CA PRO A 43 -19.82 0.31 1.62
C PRO A 43 -18.72 1.33 1.93
N SER A 44 -18.80 2.48 1.28
CA SER A 44 -17.91 3.60 1.56
C SER A 44 -17.96 3.98 3.04
N GLY A 45 -16.80 4.29 3.61
CA GLY A 45 -16.72 4.70 5.02
C GLY A 45 -16.67 3.55 6.01
N CYS A 46 -16.55 2.29 5.57
CA CYS A 46 -16.46 1.13 6.48
C CYS A 46 -15.04 0.82 6.95
N GLY A 47 -14.05 1.64 6.57
CA GLY A 47 -12.68 1.48 7.03
C GLY A 47 -11.75 0.70 6.11
N LYS A 48 -12.21 0.25 4.95
CA LYS A 48 -11.37 -0.51 3.99
C LYS A 48 -10.09 0.23 3.63
N THR A 49 -10.22 1.46 3.18
CA THR A 49 -9.09 2.31 2.80
C THR A 49 -8.21 2.61 4.00
N THR A 50 -8.80 2.86 5.15
CA THR A 50 -8.07 3.14 6.39
C THR A 50 -7.20 1.95 6.81
N LEU A 51 -7.74 0.73 6.70
CA LEU A 51 -6.96 -0.48 7.01
C LEU A 51 -5.77 -0.63 6.06
N LEU A 52 -5.98 -0.44 4.76
CA LEU A 52 -4.89 -0.50 3.77
C LEU A 52 -3.84 0.57 4.04
N ARG A 53 -4.24 1.78 4.41
CA ARG A 53 -3.31 2.85 4.75
C ARG A 53 -2.50 2.53 6.00
N ALA A 54 -3.12 1.90 7.00
CA ALA A 54 -2.41 1.48 8.21
C ALA A 54 -1.37 0.41 7.89
N ILE A 55 -1.71 -0.57 7.05
CA ILE A 55 -0.78 -1.60 6.60
C ILE A 55 0.41 -0.97 5.86
N ALA A 56 0.17 0.07 5.08
CA ALA A 56 1.20 0.78 4.31
C ALA A 56 1.95 1.84 5.12
N ALA A 57 1.71 1.95 6.42
CA ALA A 57 2.32 2.95 7.31
C ALA A 57 1.98 4.40 6.95
N LEU A 58 0.86 4.61 6.26
CA LEU A 58 0.34 5.95 5.94
C LEU A 58 -0.58 6.48 7.04
N GLU A 59 -1.06 5.60 7.90
CA GLU A 59 -1.82 5.92 9.10
C GLU A 59 -1.30 5.04 10.24
N HIS A 60 -1.42 5.50 11.47
CA HIS A 60 -0.97 4.76 12.65
C HIS A 60 -2.16 4.37 13.53
N PRO A 61 -2.38 3.06 13.76
CA PRO A 61 -3.42 2.64 14.70
C PRO A 61 -3.18 3.19 16.09
N ASN A 62 -4.25 3.46 16.82
CA ASN A 62 -4.18 3.88 18.23
C ASN A 62 -3.87 2.69 19.14
N ASP A 63 -4.27 1.49 18.72
CA ASP A 63 -4.17 0.29 19.54
C ASP A 63 -4.15 -0.94 18.63
N GLY A 64 -3.67 -2.07 19.17
CA GLY A 64 -3.62 -3.34 18.48
C GLY A 64 -2.24 -3.66 17.91
N TYR A 65 -2.17 -4.82 17.25
CA TYR A 65 -0.94 -5.32 16.64
C TYR A 65 -1.09 -5.34 15.12
N LEU A 66 -0.08 -4.84 14.42
CA LEU A 66 -0.06 -4.84 12.96
C LEU A 66 1.37 -5.12 12.50
N ALA A 67 1.54 -6.16 11.69
CA ALA A 67 2.83 -6.55 11.15
C ALA A 67 2.75 -6.89 9.67
N VAL A 68 3.81 -6.58 8.94
CA VAL A 68 3.98 -6.90 7.53
C VAL A 68 5.31 -7.64 7.39
N ASN A 69 5.27 -8.89 6.94
CA ASN A 69 6.44 -9.78 6.89
C ASN A 69 7.20 -9.87 8.23
N GLY A 70 6.46 -9.87 9.35
CA GLY A 70 7.05 -9.91 10.67
C GLY A 70 7.67 -8.60 11.14
N MET A 71 7.58 -7.54 10.34
CA MET A 71 8.11 -6.21 10.63
C MET A 71 6.97 -5.25 10.96
N THR A 72 7.30 -4.12 11.59
CA THR A 72 6.32 -3.04 11.72
C THR A 72 5.99 -2.49 10.32
N PRO A 73 4.82 -1.85 10.13
CA PRO A 73 4.50 -1.24 8.84
C PRO A 73 5.55 -0.22 8.37
N GLU A 74 6.12 0.55 9.30
CA GLU A 74 7.18 1.52 8.99
C GLU A 74 8.44 0.85 8.48
N GLU A 75 8.85 -0.25 9.12
CA GLU A 75 10.01 -1.02 8.69
C GLU A 75 9.77 -1.64 7.31
N ALA A 76 8.58 -2.21 7.08
CA ALA A 76 8.21 -2.78 5.79
C ALA A 76 8.21 -1.73 4.69
N ARG A 77 7.77 -0.52 4.98
CA ARG A 77 7.81 0.59 4.04
C ARG A 77 9.25 0.97 3.67
N LYS A 78 10.13 1.05 4.66
CA LYS A 78 11.56 1.35 4.44
C LYS A 78 12.24 0.27 3.61
N GLU A 79 11.88 -0.98 3.83
CA GLU A 79 12.41 -2.12 3.08
C GLU A 79 11.74 -2.28 1.71
N ARG A 80 10.76 -1.45 1.38
CA ARG A 80 9.98 -1.53 0.13
C ARG A 80 9.40 -2.92 -0.09
N ALA A 81 8.85 -3.51 0.99
CA ALA A 81 8.35 -4.88 1.00
C ALA A 81 7.00 -5.03 0.29
N TYR A 82 6.36 -3.94 -0.09
CA TYR A 82 5.05 -3.96 -0.73
C TYR A 82 4.93 -2.86 -1.79
N GLY A 83 3.94 -3.04 -2.68
CA GLY A 83 3.49 -1.98 -3.57
C GLY A 83 2.10 -1.52 -3.16
N TYR A 84 1.75 -0.28 -3.43
CA TYR A 84 0.47 0.31 -3.10
C TYR A 84 -0.15 0.98 -4.32
N VAL A 85 -1.39 0.60 -4.63
CA VAL A 85 -2.14 1.22 -5.72
C VAL A 85 -3.25 2.06 -5.12
N PHE A 86 -3.19 3.37 -5.34
CA PHE A 86 -4.18 4.30 -4.81
C PHE A 86 -5.47 4.26 -5.65
N GLN A 87 -6.58 4.62 -5.02
CA GLN A 87 -7.87 4.72 -5.72
C GLN A 87 -7.82 5.81 -6.81
N ALA A 88 -7.19 6.94 -6.50
CA ALA A 88 -6.94 7.98 -7.49
C ALA A 88 -5.71 7.65 -8.32
N ALA A 89 -5.68 8.10 -9.59
CA ALA A 89 -4.60 7.79 -10.54
C ALA A 89 -3.32 8.46 -10.16
N GLY A 90 -2.82 8.87 -9.30
CA GLY A 90 -1.58 9.50 -8.80
C GLY A 90 -0.50 9.81 -9.84
N LEU A 91 -0.86 9.98 -11.11
CA LEU A 91 0.10 10.33 -12.16
C LEU A 91 0.34 11.83 -12.18
N TYR A 92 1.60 12.22 -12.43
CA TYR A 92 1.95 13.63 -12.57
C TYR A 92 1.55 14.12 -13.95
N PRO A 93 0.67 15.13 -14.07
CA PRO A 93 0.18 15.59 -15.37
C PRO A 93 1.24 16.29 -16.22
N TRP A 94 2.33 16.73 -15.61
CA TRP A 94 3.45 17.38 -16.34
C TRP A 94 4.48 16.38 -16.85
N ARG A 95 4.28 15.08 -16.64
CA ARG A 95 5.18 14.03 -17.15
C ARG A 95 4.41 13.10 -18.07
N ASN A 96 5.08 12.58 -19.10
CA ASN A 96 4.45 11.56 -19.94
C ASN A 96 4.37 10.23 -19.18
N ILE A 97 3.71 9.23 -19.78
CA ILE A 97 3.49 7.92 -19.14
C ILE A 97 4.82 7.25 -18.80
N SER A 98 5.76 7.24 -19.75
CA SER A 98 7.06 6.63 -19.54
C SER A 98 7.81 7.25 -18.35
N LYS A 99 7.79 8.58 -18.24
CA LYS A 99 8.44 9.29 -17.13
C LYS A 99 7.71 9.11 -15.80
N ASN A 100 6.38 8.97 -15.82
CA ASN A 100 5.63 8.62 -14.60
C ASN A 100 6.02 7.24 -14.09
N ILE A 101 6.15 6.27 -14.99
CA ILE A 101 6.56 4.90 -14.63
C ILE A 101 8.00 4.88 -14.14
N SER A 102 8.88 5.65 -14.75
CA SER A 102 10.30 5.66 -14.38
C SER A 102 10.60 6.35 -13.06
N LEU A 103 9.73 7.23 -12.57
CA LEU A 103 9.99 8.03 -11.38
C LEU A 103 10.37 7.20 -10.14
N PRO A 104 9.64 6.15 -9.75
CA PRO A 104 10.06 5.34 -8.60
C PRO A 104 11.43 4.69 -8.81
N LEU A 105 11.75 4.29 -10.02
CA LEU A 105 13.05 3.68 -10.34
C LEU A 105 14.18 4.72 -10.25
N GLU A 106 13.93 5.96 -10.64
CA GLU A 106 14.86 7.06 -10.49
C GLU A 106 15.14 7.33 -9.00
N ILE A 107 14.08 7.34 -8.19
CA ILE A 107 14.19 7.54 -6.73
C ILE A 107 14.97 6.40 -6.09
N MET A 108 14.78 5.17 -6.56
CA MET A 108 15.49 4.00 -6.06
C MET A 108 16.95 3.94 -6.50
N GLY A 109 17.37 4.79 -7.43
CA GLY A 109 18.75 4.87 -7.88
C GLY A 109 19.14 3.89 -8.97
N TYR A 110 18.19 3.31 -9.70
CA TYR A 110 18.50 2.46 -10.85
C TYR A 110 19.19 3.27 -11.96
N ASN A 111 20.10 2.63 -12.70
CA ASN A 111 20.75 3.29 -13.84
C ASN A 111 19.79 3.42 -15.04
N ARG A 112 20.15 4.27 -15.99
CA ARG A 112 19.31 4.54 -17.17
C ARG A 112 18.96 3.30 -17.97
N SER A 113 19.90 2.40 -18.12
CA SER A 113 19.72 1.16 -18.89
C SER A 113 18.66 0.27 -18.25
N GLU A 114 18.72 0.09 -16.93
CA GLU A 114 17.73 -0.70 -16.20
C GLU A 114 16.36 -0.04 -16.17
N ILE A 115 16.32 1.29 -16.00
CA ILE A 115 15.07 2.05 -16.03
C ILE A 115 14.37 1.87 -17.38
N SER A 116 15.12 2.06 -18.48
CA SER A 116 14.58 1.92 -19.82
C SER A 116 14.02 0.53 -20.07
N SER A 117 14.75 -0.50 -19.66
CA SER A 117 14.32 -1.89 -19.80
C SER A 117 13.06 -2.20 -19.01
N ARG A 118 13.00 -1.76 -17.75
CA ARG A 118 11.85 -2.01 -16.88
C ARG A 118 10.61 -1.25 -17.34
N VAL A 119 10.76 0.00 -17.75
CA VAL A 119 9.65 0.80 -18.28
C VAL A 119 9.07 0.15 -19.54
N LYS A 120 9.94 -0.32 -20.45
CA LYS A 120 9.50 -1.00 -21.65
C LYS A 120 8.69 -2.27 -21.32
N LYS A 121 9.16 -3.08 -20.38
CA LYS A 121 8.46 -4.29 -19.95
C LYS A 121 7.07 -3.97 -19.38
N VAL A 122 6.96 -2.94 -18.56
CA VAL A 122 5.67 -2.53 -17.98
C VAL A 122 4.72 -2.04 -19.06
N LEU A 123 5.21 -1.23 -20.00
CA LEU A 123 4.39 -0.72 -21.10
C LEU A 123 3.90 -1.85 -22.00
N GLU A 124 4.75 -2.84 -22.29
CA GLU A 124 4.35 -4.03 -23.04
C GLU A 124 3.27 -4.82 -22.29
N LEU A 125 3.44 -4.99 -20.98
CA LEU A 125 2.50 -5.72 -20.15
C LEU A 125 1.11 -5.10 -20.16
N VAL A 126 0.99 -3.78 -20.17
CA VAL A 126 -0.30 -3.07 -20.21
C VAL A 126 -0.68 -2.62 -21.61
N GLU A 127 0.04 -3.07 -22.64
CA GLU A 127 -0.26 -2.82 -24.06
C GLU A 127 -0.22 -1.34 -24.46
N LEU A 128 0.70 -0.58 -23.86
CA LEU A 128 0.91 0.84 -24.17
C LEU A 128 2.24 1.12 -24.86
N ASP A 129 2.89 0.08 -25.41
CA ASP A 129 4.19 0.17 -26.03
C ASP A 129 4.14 0.56 -27.52
N GLY A 130 2.94 0.77 -28.02
CA GLY A 130 2.71 1.10 -29.45
C GLY A 130 2.96 2.55 -29.84
#